data_4caa6afb5f863ef23c4ca814c31d7e7a
#
_entry.id   4caa6afb5f863ef23c4ca814c31d7e7a
#
_cell.length_a   1.000
_cell.length_b   1.000
_cell.length_c   1.000
_cell.angle_alpha   90.00
_cell.angle_beta   90.00
_cell.angle_gamma   90.00
#
_symmetry.space_group_name_H-M   'P 1'
#
loop_
_entity.id
_entity.type
_entity.pdbx_description
1 polymer ?
#
loop_
_entity_poly.entity_id
_entity_poly.type
_entity_poly.pdbx_seq_one_letter_code
_entity_poly.pdbx_strand_id
1 'polypeptide(L)'
;LNLKGKTKEEIFKEFSYQTRQDIRTYEKYCVKTRVLNEDQLDILDEMEKETSERQDFEAMSLDFYKDLYHFYGKSHIETVLSYLDLDAYAIKMQSEFDKTSKDIEKTKAFLEQNPGNVKKEKRLKTDEEYYNSLQKKLSHIEELKQEYGKEIPLACCLFVKYGHQIVYLVGSSNYEHRVFRGPYAIQWKMIQEAIDEGYDLYNFYGIS
;
A
#
# COMPACT_ATOMS: atom_id res chain seq x y z
N LEU A 1 -10.68 7.66 15.55
CA LEU A 1 -10.97 6.25 15.72
C LEU A 1 -10.66 5.84 17.15
N ASN A 2 -11.65 5.34 17.89
CA ASN A 2 -11.46 4.87 19.26
C ASN A 2 -10.85 3.47 19.25
N LEU A 3 -9.69 3.31 19.87
CA LEU A 3 -8.92 2.04 19.95
C LEU A 3 -9.01 1.39 21.33
N LYS A 4 -9.48 2.11 22.36
CA LYS A 4 -9.43 1.67 23.74
C LYS A 4 -10.07 0.30 23.95
N GLY A 5 -9.28 -0.65 24.44
CA GLY A 5 -9.72 -2.01 24.73
C GLY A 5 -10.11 -2.87 23.52
N LYS A 6 -9.77 -2.42 22.31
CA LYS A 6 -10.06 -3.16 21.06
C LYS A 6 -8.84 -3.85 20.50
N THR A 7 -9.07 -5.01 19.90
CA THR A 7 -8.08 -5.75 19.13
C THR A 7 -7.98 -5.25 17.68
N LYS A 8 -6.90 -5.59 16.98
CA LYS A 8 -6.72 -5.29 15.55
C LYS A 8 -7.86 -5.87 14.70
N GLU A 9 -8.31 -7.08 15.02
CA GLU A 9 -9.39 -7.76 14.34
C GLU A 9 -10.75 -7.07 14.52
N GLU A 10 -11.02 -6.54 15.70
CA GLU A 10 -12.24 -5.77 15.99
C GLU A 10 -12.24 -4.47 15.21
N ILE A 11 -11.15 -3.70 15.26
CA ILE A 11 -11.00 -2.47 14.48
C ILE A 11 -11.12 -2.75 12.98
N PHE A 12 -10.47 -3.80 12.46
CA PHE A 12 -10.58 -4.17 11.06
C PHE A 12 -12.02 -4.48 10.63
N LYS A 13 -12.81 -5.13 11.48
CA LYS A 13 -14.23 -5.42 11.22
C LYS A 13 -15.11 -4.17 11.20
N GLU A 14 -14.76 -3.13 11.98
CA GLU A 14 -15.48 -1.85 12.01
C GLU A 14 -15.29 -1.02 10.73
N PHE A 15 -14.22 -1.26 9.98
CA PHE A 15 -14.01 -0.57 8.71
C PHE A 15 -15.09 -0.88 7.69
N SER A 16 -15.34 0.08 6.80
CA SER A 16 -16.21 -0.15 5.63
C SER A 16 -15.73 -1.34 4.79
N TYR A 17 -16.63 -1.93 4.03
CA TYR A 17 -16.25 -2.99 3.10
C TYR A 17 -15.13 -2.52 2.14
N GLN A 18 -15.24 -1.30 1.61
CA GLN A 18 -14.25 -0.73 0.70
C GLN A 18 -12.88 -0.59 1.36
N THR A 19 -12.80 -0.04 2.56
CA THR A 19 -11.55 0.10 3.31
C THR A 19 -10.86 -1.25 3.53
N ARG A 20 -11.64 -2.29 3.91
CA ARG A 20 -11.10 -3.65 4.05
C ARG A 20 -10.58 -4.23 2.74
N GLN A 21 -11.21 -3.90 1.61
CA GLN A 21 -10.71 -4.33 0.28
C GLN A 21 -9.43 -3.57 -0.11
N ASP A 22 -9.34 -2.29 0.20
CA ASP A 22 -8.13 -1.50 -0.09
C ASP A 22 -6.93 -1.99 0.74
N ILE A 23 -7.15 -2.37 2.01
CA ILE A 23 -6.13 -3.01 2.85
C ILE A 23 -5.66 -4.34 2.22
N ARG A 24 -6.57 -5.23 1.85
CA ARG A 24 -6.21 -6.49 1.18
C ARG A 24 -5.51 -6.28 -0.17
N THR A 25 -5.83 -5.18 -0.84
CA THR A 25 -5.25 -4.84 -2.14
C THR A 25 -3.77 -4.50 -2.00
N TYR A 26 -3.38 -3.65 -1.05
CA TYR A 26 -1.96 -3.34 -0.87
C TYR A 26 -1.15 -4.57 -0.45
N GLU A 27 -1.71 -5.44 0.41
CA GLU A 27 -1.08 -6.71 0.80
C GLU A 27 -0.88 -7.62 -0.43
N LYS A 28 -1.88 -7.68 -1.31
CA LYS A 28 -1.80 -8.43 -2.56
C LYS A 28 -0.69 -7.93 -3.48
N TYR A 29 -0.44 -6.62 -3.51
CA TYR A 29 0.58 -6.03 -4.39
C TYR A 29 1.98 -5.97 -3.77
N CYS A 30 2.21 -6.57 -2.61
CA CYS A 30 3.51 -6.55 -1.92
C CYS A 30 3.97 -5.13 -1.54
N VAL A 31 3.03 -4.23 -1.26
CA VAL A 31 3.34 -2.90 -0.73
C VAL A 31 3.92 -3.05 0.66
N LYS A 32 5.04 -2.39 0.90
CA LYS A 32 5.74 -2.37 2.18
C LYS A 32 5.71 -0.97 2.79
N THR A 33 6.01 -0.90 4.07
CA THR A 33 6.16 0.36 4.79
C THR A 33 7.48 0.38 5.55
N ARG A 34 8.09 1.57 5.66
CA ARG A 34 9.24 1.81 6.53
C ARG A 34 9.14 3.18 7.18
N VAL A 35 9.74 3.32 8.36
CA VAL A 35 9.94 4.61 9.01
C VAL A 35 11.12 5.30 8.33
N LEU A 36 10.96 6.58 8.03
CA LEU A 36 12.04 7.41 7.51
C LEU A 36 12.85 8.03 8.65
N ASN A 37 14.15 8.12 8.43
CA ASN A 37 15.02 8.93 9.28
C ASN A 37 14.89 10.41 8.92
N GLU A 38 15.35 11.28 9.81
CA GLU A 38 15.32 12.73 9.64
C GLU A 38 16.09 13.23 8.40
N ASP A 39 17.15 12.53 8.00
CA ASP A 39 17.92 12.78 6.79
C ASP A 39 17.22 12.34 5.50
N GLN A 40 16.05 11.75 5.59
CA GLN A 40 15.21 11.27 4.47
C GLN A 40 13.88 12.05 4.36
N LEU A 41 13.73 13.15 5.08
CA LEU A 41 12.51 13.98 5.06
C LEU A 41 12.28 14.70 3.73
N ASP A 42 13.31 14.80 2.89
CA ASP A 42 13.21 15.24 1.49
C ASP A 42 12.18 14.42 0.71
N ILE A 43 12.05 13.12 0.99
CA ILE A 43 11.04 12.26 0.36
C ILE A 43 9.61 12.74 0.69
N LEU A 44 9.35 13.12 1.95
CA LEU A 44 8.05 13.67 2.35
C LEU A 44 7.80 15.02 1.66
N ASP A 45 8.80 15.90 1.68
CA ASP A 45 8.73 17.25 1.09
C ASP A 45 8.42 17.20 -0.41
N GLU A 46 9.11 16.34 -1.16
CA GLU A 46 8.88 16.16 -2.59
C GLU A 46 7.46 15.59 -2.88
N MET A 47 7.05 14.55 -2.18
CA MET A 47 5.73 13.95 -2.36
C MET A 47 4.59 14.89 -1.93
N GLU A 48 4.81 15.72 -0.91
CA GLU A 48 3.81 16.70 -0.50
C GLU A 48 3.68 17.84 -1.51
N LYS A 49 4.76 18.31 -2.10
CA LYS A 49 4.73 19.29 -3.19
C LYS A 49 3.90 18.81 -4.37
N GLU A 50 4.12 17.59 -4.83
CA GLU A 50 3.29 16.99 -5.89
C GLU A 50 1.81 16.89 -5.49
N THR A 51 1.54 16.57 -4.22
CA THR A 51 0.17 16.46 -3.71
C THR A 51 -0.48 17.83 -3.59
N SER A 52 0.26 18.84 -3.14
CA SER A 52 -0.21 20.23 -2.97
C SER A 52 -0.56 20.87 -4.31
N GLU A 53 0.28 20.71 -5.33
CA GLU A 53 0.01 21.16 -6.68
C GLU A 53 -1.28 20.54 -7.26
N ARG A 54 -1.49 19.25 -7.03
CA ARG A 54 -2.68 18.54 -7.49
C ARG A 54 -3.95 18.94 -6.76
N GLN A 55 -3.87 19.28 -5.47
CA GLN A 55 -5.02 19.55 -4.60
C GLN A 55 -5.22 21.04 -4.29
N ASP A 56 -4.38 21.90 -4.85
CA ASP A 56 -4.44 23.37 -4.73
C ASP A 56 -4.38 23.84 -3.25
N PHE A 57 -3.34 23.39 -2.52
CA PHE A 57 -3.01 23.87 -1.19
C PHE A 57 -1.52 24.21 -1.09
N GLU A 58 -1.13 24.96 -0.06
CA GLU A 58 0.28 25.32 0.18
C GLU A 58 0.98 24.20 0.96
N ALA A 59 2.03 23.61 0.36
CA ALA A 59 2.85 22.60 1.03
C ALA A 59 3.66 23.21 2.17
N MET A 60 3.90 22.45 3.21
CA MET A 60 4.82 22.84 4.27
C MET A 60 6.26 22.75 3.76
N SER A 61 7.16 23.50 4.38
CA SER A 61 8.58 23.48 4.01
C SER A 61 9.30 22.29 4.65
N LEU A 62 10.38 21.85 4.02
CA LEU A 62 11.28 20.84 4.61
C LEU A 62 11.79 21.27 6.00
N ASP A 63 12.07 22.57 6.20
CA ASP A 63 12.51 23.09 7.51
C ASP A 63 11.41 22.96 8.57
N PHE A 64 10.15 23.12 8.22
CA PHE A 64 9.04 22.86 9.14
C PHE A 64 9.05 21.41 9.67
N TYR A 65 9.29 20.44 8.80
CA TYR A 65 9.38 19.03 9.23
C TYR A 65 10.59 18.77 10.11
N LYS A 66 11.74 19.34 9.80
CA LYS A 66 12.94 19.27 10.64
C LYS A 66 12.71 19.89 12.01
N ASP A 67 12.05 21.05 12.05
CA ASP A 67 11.69 21.72 13.30
C ASP A 67 10.76 20.88 14.17
N LEU A 68 9.78 20.17 13.58
CA LEU A 68 8.94 19.24 14.32
C LEU A 68 9.79 18.13 15.00
N TYR A 69 10.74 17.53 14.25
CA TYR A 69 11.66 16.53 14.83
C TYR A 69 12.55 17.12 15.92
N HIS A 70 13.02 18.35 15.73
CA HIS A 70 13.84 19.03 16.72
C HIS A 70 13.07 19.33 18.01
N PHE A 71 11.84 19.84 17.95
CA PHE A 71 11.05 20.25 19.11
C PHE A 71 10.41 19.06 19.85
N TYR A 72 9.89 18.07 19.12
CA TYR A 72 9.17 16.94 19.73
C TYR A 72 10.05 15.72 19.96
N GLY A 73 11.16 15.59 19.22
CA GLY A 73 12.06 14.43 19.29
C GLY A 73 11.50 13.19 18.57
N LYS A 74 12.40 12.29 18.23
CA LYS A 74 12.10 11.05 17.45
C LYS A 74 11.12 10.09 18.14
N SER A 75 10.94 10.21 19.45
CA SER A 75 9.98 9.40 20.19
C SER A 75 8.51 9.85 20.01
N HIS A 76 8.32 11.08 19.52
CA HIS A 76 7.00 11.67 19.36
C HIS A 76 6.61 11.96 17.91
N ILE A 77 7.57 11.94 17.01
CA ILE A 77 7.36 12.16 15.57
C ILE A 77 7.79 10.91 14.81
N GLU A 78 6.92 10.45 13.92
CA GLU A 78 7.23 9.33 13.04
C GLU A 78 6.78 9.66 11.61
N THR A 79 7.71 9.60 10.66
CA THR A 79 7.42 9.72 9.24
C THR A 79 7.48 8.33 8.61
N VAL A 80 6.40 7.92 7.97
CA VAL A 80 6.26 6.57 7.39
C VAL A 80 6.09 6.67 5.89
N LEU A 81 6.93 5.96 5.16
CA LEU A 81 6.83 5.77 3.72
C LEU A 81 6.21 4.40 3.41
N SER A 82 5.24 4.37 2.51
CA SER A 82 4.85 3.14 1.81
C SER A 82 5.43 3.11 0.42
N TYR A 83 5.87 1.94 -0.01
CA TYR A 83 6.49 1.72 -1.31
C TYR A 83 6.13 0.37 -1.91
N LEU A 84 6.12 0.30 -3.23
CA LEU A 84 6.02 -0.95 -3.96
C LEU A 84 7.41 -1.55 -4.10
N ASP A 85 7.64 -2.72 -3.53
CA ASP A 85 8.86 -3.50 -3.74
C ASP A 85 8.73 -4.23 -5.09
N LEU A 86 9.41 -3.71 -6.11
CA LEU A 86 9.32 -4.22 -7.48
C LEU A 86 9.90 -5.63 -7.64
N ASP A 87 10.89 -6.01 -6.82
CA ASP A 87 11.44 -7.37 -6.85
C ASP A 87 10.45 -8.36 -6.24
N ALA A 88 9.88 -8.05 -5.07
CA ALA A 88 8.87 -8.88 -4.44
C ALA A 88 7.61 -8.99 -5.30
N TYR A 89 7.21 -7.90 -5.95
CA TYR A 89 6.06 -7.89 -6.85
C TYR A 89 6.30 -8.74 -8.11
N ALA A 90 7.49 -8.64 -8.71
CA ALA A 90 7.88 -9.47 -9.86
C ALA A 90 7.88 -10.96 -9.53
N ILE A 91 8.50 -11.35 -8.41
CA ILE A 91 8.52 -12.74 -7.95
C ILE A 91 7.11 -13.29 -7.76
N LYS A 92 6.22 -12.51 -7.16
CA LYS A 92 4.83 -12.91 -6.96
C LYS A 92 4.07 -13.06 -8.27
N MET A 93 4.19 -12.10 -9.19
CA MET A 93 3.54 -12.16 -10.49
C MET A 93 4.07 -13.34 -11.33
N GLN A 94 5.37 -13.63 -11.27
CA GLN A 94 5.96 -14.78 -11.92
C GLN A 94 5.41 -16.10 -11.35
N SER A 95 5.30 -16.21 -10.03
CA SER A 95 4.72 -17.39 -9.39
C SER A 95 3.25 -17.63 -9.79
N GLU A 96 2.46 -16.54 -9.87
CA GLU A 96 1.06 -16.63 -10.35
C GLU A 96 0.99 -17.02 -11.83
N PHE A 97 1.89 -16.50 -12.66
CA PHE A 97 2.00 -16.82 -14.08
C PHE A 97 2.31 -18.31 -14.30
N ASP A 98 3.34 -18.84 -13.62
CA ASP A 98 3.74 -20.24 -13.72
C ASP A 98 2.63 -21.20 -13.24
N LYS A 99 1.95 -20.83 -12.16
CA LYS A 99 0.80 -21.59 -11.66
C LYS A 99 -0.36 -21.60 -12.66
N THR A 100 -0.71 -20.44 -13.21
CA THR A 100 -1.80 -20.31 -14.18
C THR A 100 -1.49 -21.08 -15.46
N SER A 101 -0.24 -21.04 -15.95
CA SER A 101 0.21 -21.82 -17.11
C SER A 101 -0.03 -23.32 -16.89
N LYS A 102 0.41 -23.85 -15.73
CA LYS A 102 0.19 -25.26 -15.38
C LYS A 102 -1.29 -25.64 -15.25
N ASP A 103 -2.13 -24.75 -14.74
CA ASP A 103 -3.59 -24.98 -14.61
C ASP A 103 -4.26 -24.97 -15.99
N ILE A 104 -3.83 -24.13 -16.92
CA ILE A 104 -4.25 -24.12 -18.33
C ILE A 104 -3.92 -25.44 -19.00
N GLU A 105 -2.66 -25.89 -18.90
CA GLU A 105 -2.21 -27.17 -19.48
C GLU A 105 -3.04 -28.36 -18.98
N LYS A 106 -3.25 -28.45 -17.66
CA LYS A 106 -4.10 -29.49 -17.05
C LYS A 106 -5.55 -29.45 -17.55
N THR A 107 -6.09 -28.23 -17.69
CA THR A 107 -7.46 -28.05 -18.16
C THR A 107 -7.59 -28.43 -19.64
N LYS A 108 -6.61 -28.09 -20.48
CA LYS A 108 -6.57 -28.50 -21.89
C LYS A 108 -6.48 -30.03 -22.02
N ALA A 109 -5.57 -30.68 -21.32
CA ALA A 109 -5.46 -32.13 -21.33
C ALA A 109 -6.74 -32.85 -20.84
N PHE A 110 -7.43 -32.27 -19.87
CA PHE A 110 -8.75 -32.79 -19.42
C PHE A 110 -9.81 -32.67 -20.54
N LEU A 111 -9.86 -31.53 -21.22
CA LEU A 111 -10.84 -31.28 -22.29
C LEU A 111 -10.60 -32.14 -23.52
N GLU A 112 -9.36 -32.51 -23.84
CA GLU A 112 -9.04 -33.46 -24.89
C GLU A 112 -9.68 -34.84 -24.64
N GLN A 113 -9.71 -35.28 -23.39
CA GLN A 113 -10.34 -36.54 -22.97
C GLN A 113 -11.86 -36.44 -22.71
N ASN A 114 -12.35 -35.21 -22.48
CA ASN A 114 -13.75 -34.92 -22.12
C ASN A 114 -14.29 -33.74 -22.92
N PRO A 115 -14.44 -33.86 -24.26
CA PRO A 115 -14.91 -32.76 -25.12
C PRO A 115 -16.34 -32.37 -24.76
N GLY A 116 -16.62 -31.04 -24.86
CA GLY A 116 -17.96 -30.50 -24.58
C GLY A 116 -18.25 -30.22 -23.10
N ASN A 117 -17.25 -30.24 -22.22
CA ASN A 117 -17.41 -29.83 -20.83
C ASN A 117 -17.44 -28.29 -20.71
N VAL A 118 -18.63 -27.70 -20.88
CA VAL A 118 -18.85 -26.24 -20.89
C VAL A 118 -18.28 -25.52 -19.66
N LYS A 119 -18.33 -26.16 -18.48
CA LYS A 119 -17.78 -25.56 -17.24
C LYS A 119 -16.25 -25.41 -17.32
N LYS A 120 -15.57 -26.43 -17.83
CA LYS A 120 -14.11 -26.42 -17.99
C LYS A 120 -13.66 -25.51 -19.14
N GLU A 121 -14.41 -25.45 -20.22
CA GLU A 121 -14.17 -24.51 -21.33
C GLU A 121 -14.25 -23.05 -20.86
N LYS A 122 -15.29 -22.69 -20.09
CA LYS A 122 -15.41 -21.35 -19.49
C LYS A 122 -14.23 -21.02 -18.57
N ARG A 123 -13.84 -21.98 -17.72
CA ARG A 123 -12.69 -21.82 -16.83
C ARG A 123 -11.41 -21.61 -17.63
N LEU A 124 -11.17 -22.41 -18.66
CA LEU A 124 -10.00 -22.29 -19.52
C LEU A 124 -9.90 -20.89 -20.11
N LYS A 125 -10.99 -20.36 -20.67
CA LYS A 125 -11.03 -19.00 -21.20
C LYS A 125 -10.67 -17.95 -20.15
N THR A 126 -11.22 -18.04 -18.94
CA THR A 126 -10.90 -17.11 -17.84
C THR A 126 -9.43 -17.21 -17.43
N ASP A 127 -8.88 -18.43 -17.34
CA ASP A 127 -7.50 -18.68 -16.98
C ASP A 127 -6.55 -18.15 -18.09
N GLU A 128 -6.89 -18.27 -19.38
CA GLU A 128 -6.13 -17.71 -20.49
C GLU A 128 -6.16 -16.16 -20.51
N GLU A 129 -7.31 -15.55 -20.25
CA GLU A 129 -7.43 -14.09 -20.10
C GLU A 129 -6.56 -13.58 -18.93
N TYR A 130 -6.57 -14.29 -17.81
CA TYR A 130 -5.74 -13.97 -16.65
C TYR A 130 -4.26 -14.15 -16.95
N TYR A 131 -3.85 -15.22 -17.61
CA TYR A 131 -2.48 -15.47 -18.06
C TYR A 131 -1.94 -14.33 -18.92
N ASN A 132 -2.71 -13.90 -19.91
CA ASN A 132 -2.35 -12.77 -20.75
C ASN A 132 -2.20 -11.45 -19.95
N SER A 133 -3.04 -11.24 -18.93
CA SER A 133 -2.94 -10.09 -18.05
C SER A 133 -1.68 -10.12 -17.19
N LEU A 134 -1.28 -11.31 -16.71
CA LEU A 134 -0.04 -11.49 -15.94
C LEU A 134 1.21 -11.25 -16.80
N GLN A 135 1.20 -11.69 -18.05
CA GLN A 135 2.30 -11.43 -19.00
C GLN A 135 2.51 -9.92 -19.21
N LYS A 136 1.41 -9.17 -19.42
CA LYS A 136 1.48 -7.70 -19.54
C LYS A 136 2.00 -7.03 -18.26
N LYS A 137 1.59 -7.52 -17.09
CA LYS A 137 2.08 -6.99 -15.82
C LYS A 137 3.56 -7.24 -15.63
N LEU A 138 4.07 -8.43 -15.97
CA LEU A 138 5.49 -8.74 -15.89
C LEU A 138 6.33 -7.84 -16.80
N SER A 139 5.89 -7.61 -18.04
CA SER A 139 6.56 -6.66 -18.94
C SER A 139 6.57 -5.25 -18.37
N HIS A 140 5.44 -4.78 -17.83
CA HIS A 140 5.33 -3.45 -17.23
C HIS A 140 6.19 -3.31 -15.95
N ILE A 141 6.35 -4.36 -15.15
CA ILE A 141 7.25 -4.33 -13.99
C ILE A 141 8.70 -4.08 -14.42
N GLU A 142 9.15 -4.65 -15.54
CA GLU A 142 10.50 -4.39 -16.05
C GLU A 142 10.68 -2.94 -16.51
N GLU A 143 9.66 -2.33 -17.11
CA GLU A 143 9.64 -0.89 -17.45
C GLU A 143 9.75 -0.03 -16.18
N LEU A 144 8.93 -0.34 -15.16
CA LEU A 144 8.96 0.35 -13.87
C LEU A 144 10.32 0.21 -13.17
N LYS A 145 10.97 -0.95 -13.26
CA LYS A 145 12.32 -1.13 -12.71
C LYS A 145 13.37 -0.29 -13.42
N GLN A 146 13.23 -0.06 -14.71
CA GLN A 146 14.13 0.81 -15.46
C GLN A 146 13.95 2.29 -15.05
N GLU A 147 12.73 2.70 -14.75
CA GLU A 147 12.37 4.07 -14.37
C GLU A 147 12.66 4.37 -12.89
N TYR A 148 12.21 3.49 -11.98
CA TYR A 148 12.24 3.74 -10.53
C TYR A 148 13.31 2.93 -9.78
N GLY A 149 13.96 1.99 -10.43
CA GLY A 149 14.91 1.08 -9.77
C GLY A 149 14.21 -0.04 -9.00
N LYS A 150 14.47 -0.15 -7.68
CA LYS A 150 13.96 -1.27 -6.88
C LYS A 150 12.60 -1.03 -6.23
N GLU A 151 12.22 0.22 -6.05
CA GLU A 151 11.01 0.58 -5.31
C GLU A 151 10.35 1.83 -5.87
N ILE A 152 9.03 1.88 -5.79
CA ILE A 152 8.24 3.06 -6.14
C ILE A 152 7.65 3.64 -4.85
N PRO A 153 7.97 4.89 -4.46
CA PRO A 153 7.27 5.59 -3.38
C PRO A 153 5.78 5.75 -3.70
N LEU A 154 4.92 5.34 -2.79
CA LEU A 154 3.46 5.35 -2.99
C LEU A 154 2.74 6.39 -2.15
N ALA A 155 3.16 6.55 -0.90
CA ALA A 155 2.65 7.56 0.02
C ALA A 155 3.68 7.81 1.12
N CYS A 156 3.69 9.03 1.64
CA CYS A 156 4.49 9.40 2.79
C CYS A 156 3.62 10.20 3.77
N CYS A 157 3.66 9.82 5.04
CA CYS A 157 2.83 10.42 6.06
C CYS A 157 3.62 10.70 7.33
N LEU A 158 3.34 11.84 7.97
CA LEU A 158 3.92 12.23 9.24
C LEU A 158 2.89 12.12 10.37
N PHE A 159 3.30 11.51 11.46
CA PHE A 159 2.49 11.26 12.65
C PHE A 159 3.11 11.91 13.88
N VAL A 160 2.24 12.37 14.79
CA VAL A 160 2.62 12.86 16.11
C VAL A 160 2.04 11.93 17.17
N LYS A 161 2.89 11.41 18.04
CA LYS A 161 2.53 10.59 19.20
C LYS A 161 2.45 11.52 20.44
N TYR A 162 1.24 11.77 20.92
CA TYR A 162 1.04 12.71 22.04
C TYR A 162 -0.02 12.20 23.03
N GLY A 163 0.35 12.13 24.29
CA GLY A 163 -0.56 11.66 25.36
C GLY A 163 -1.08 10.26 25.08
N HIS A 164 -2.39 10.14 24.87
CA HIS A 164 -3.05 8.85 24.61
C HIS A 164 -3.46 8.67 23.15
N GLN A 165 -2.88 9.44 22.22
CA GLN A 165 -3.26 9.39 20.82
C GLN A 165 -2.07 9.43 19.87
N ILE A 166 -2.26 8.83 18.70
CA ILE A 166 -1.45 9.05 17.50
C ILE A 166 -2.26 9.95 16.57
N VAL A 167 -1.64 11.05 16.13
CA VAL A 167 -2.25 12.03 15.24
C VAL A 167 -1.63 11.91 13.85
N TYR A 168 -2.45 11.63 12.83
CA TYR A 168 -2.07 11.73 11.42
C TYR A 168 -2.05 13.21 11.03
N LEU A 169 -0.86 13.82 10.97
CA LEU A 169 -0.71 15.26 10.80
C LEU A 169 -0.60 15.67 9.33
N VAL A 170 0.27 15.00 8.57
CA VAL A 170 0.53 15.28 7.15
C VAL A 170 0.47 14.00 6.35
N GLY A 171 -0.08 14.08 5.14
CA GLY A 171 -0.10 12.95 4.23
C GLY A 171 -0.02 13.33 2.77
N SER A 172 0.87 12.68 2.07
CA SER A 172 1.07 12.81 0.64
C SER A 172 0.97 11.45 -0.06
N SER A 173 0.66 11.47 -1.35
CA SER A 173 0.52 10.24 -2.11
C SER A 173 0.80 10.43 -3.59
N ASN A 174 1.48 9.45 -4.17
CA ASN A 174 1.68 9.33 -5.60
C ASN A 174 0.35 8.95 -6.27
N TYR A 175 -0.22 9.87 -7.04
CA TYR A 175 -1.52 9.66 -7.68
C TYR A 175 -1.45 8.68 -8.87
N GLU A 176 -0.34 8.66 -9.58
CA GLU A 176 -0.12 7.78 -10.72
C GLU A 176 -0.22 6.30 -10.29
N HIS A 177 0.39 5.99 -9.17
CA HIS A 177 0.45 4.64 -8.61
C HIS A 177 -0.62 4.34 -7.55
N ARG A 178 -1.73 5.12 -7.50
CA ARG A 178 -2.82 4.97 -6.50
C ARG A 178 -3.48 3.59 -6.48
N VAL A 179 -3.37 2.83 -7.57
CA VAL A 179 -3.89 1.45 -7.66
C VAL A 179 -3.29 0.52 -6.60
N PHE A 180 -2.07 0.78 -6.15
CA PHE A 180 -1.36 0.00 -5.15
C PHE A 180 -1.78 0.31 -3.71
N ARG A 181 -2.62 1.32 -3.48
CA ARG A 181 -3.21 1.64 -2.17
C ARG A 181 -2.18 1.99 -1.08
N GLY A 182 -1.09 2.69 -1.43
CA GLY A 182 -0.03 3.10 -0.51
C GLY A 182 -0.51 3.78 0.78
N PRO A 183 -1.42 4.78 0.74
CA PRO A 183 -1.94 5.42 1.95
C PRO A 183 -2.59 4.44 2.93
N TYR A 184 -3.33 3.44 2.44
CA TYR A 184 -3.96 2.42 3.29
C TYR A 184 -2.94 1.53 4.00
N ALA A 185 -1.78 1.27 3.37
CA ALA A 185 -0.70 0.52 3.99
C ALA A 185 -0.14 1.26 5.22
N ILE A 186 0.07 2.58 5.10
CA ILE A 186 0.55 3.41 6.20
C ILE A 186 -0.51 3.51 7.30
N GLN A 187 -1.75 3.87 6.94
CA GLN A 187 -2.81 4.05 7.93
C GLN A 187 -3.05 2.77 8.74
N TRP A 188 -3.12 1.61 8.07
CA TRP A 188 -3.33 0.34 8.76
C TRP A 188 -2.14 -0.06 9.63
N LYS A 189 -0.90 0.15 9.17
CA LYS A 189 0.31 -0.03 10.00
C LYS A 189 0.23 0.80 11.28
N MET A 190 -0.04 2.09 11.14
CA MET A 190 -0.04 3.01 12.29
C MET A 190 -1.19 2.77 13.27
N ILE A 191 -2.35 2.32 12.79
CA ILE A 191 -3.47 1.89 13.65
C ILE A 191 -3.08 0.62 14.43
N GLN A 192 -2.45 -0.35 13.77
CA GLN A 192 -1.98 -1.56 14.45
C GLN A 192 -0.91 -1.24 15.51
N GLU A 193 0.02 -0.36 15.19
CA GLU A 193 1.06 0.10 16.11
C GLU A 193 0.44 0.86 17.30
N ALA A 194 -0.52 1.74 17.06
CA ALA A 194 -1.25 2.42 18.13
C ALA A 194 -1.92 1.46 19.11
N ILE A 195 -2.49 0.35 18.61
CA ILE A 195 -3.09 -0.69 19.45
C ILE A 195 -2.00 -1.43 20.24
N ASP A 196 -0.89 -1.82 19.59
CA ASP A 196 0.21 -2.55 20.23
C ASP A 196 0.91 -1.72 21.31
N GLU A 197 1.05 -0.40 21.10
CA GLU A 197 1.65 0.54 22.05
C GLU A 197 0.67 1.03 23.12
N GLY A 198 -0.61 0.65 23.05
CA GLY A 198 -1.62 0.96 24.06
C GLY A 198 -2.22 2.36 23.97
N TYR A 199 -2.19 2.99 22.81
CA TYR A 199 -2.89 4.25 22.58
C TYR A 199 -4.41 4.06 22.57
N ASP A 200 -5.14 5.00 23.19
CA ASP A 200 -6.61 4.96 23.26
C ASP A 200 -7.28 5.50 21.98
N LEU A 201 -6.57 6.34 21.20
CA LEU A 201 -7.16 7.08 20.08
C LEU A 201 -6.20 7.17 18.88
N TYR A 202 -6.75 6.94 17.69
CA TYR A 202 -6.10 7.32 16.44
C TYR A 202 -6.86 8.47 15.80
N ASN A 203 -6.19 9.62 15.65
CA ASN A 203 -6.77 10.87 15.19
C ASN A 203 -6.36 11.16 13.76
N PHE A 204 -7.33 11.21 12.85
CA PHE A 204 -7.08 11.49 11.44
C PHE A 204 -6.86 12.97 11.11
N TYR A 205 -6.92 13.86 12.06
CA TYR A 205 -6.71 15.30 11.96
C TYR A 205 -7.20 15.92 10.63
N GLY A 206 -8.08 16.92 10.69
CA GLY A 206 -8.55 17.65 9.50
C GLY A 206 -9.46 16.88 8.53
N ILE A 207 -9.79 15.62 8.81
CA ILE A 207 -10.81 14.88 8.07
C ILE A 207 -12.14 15.08 8.79
N SER A 208 -13.00 15.93 8.23
CA SER A 208 -14.38 16.17 8.71
C SER A 208 -15.37 15.23 8.00
#